data_8a333414f87b6edeb64c1d7af05a0528
#
_entry.id   8a333414f87b6edeb64c1d7af05a0528
#
_cell.length_a   1.000
_cell.length_b   1.000
_cell.length_c   1.000
_cell.angle_alpha   90.00
_cell.angle_beta   90.00
_cell.angle_gamma   90.00
#
_symmetry.space_group_name_H-M   'P 1'
#
loop_
_entity.id
_entity.type
_entity.pdbx_description
1 polymer ?
#
loop_
_entity_poly.entity_id
_entity_poly.type
_entity_poly.pdbx_seq_one_letter_code
_entity_poly.pdbx_strand_id
1 'polypeptide(L)' 'MQNRLKELRKSRGYTQVSLQMQTGIEQALLSKFENGERVPPTETLVRLAEFYNVSIDYILCRTNKPEINR' A
#
# COMPACT_ATOMS: atom_id res chain seq x y z
N MET A 1 8.98 3.23 9.06
CA MET A 1 8.68 4.23 8.02
C MET A 1 7.19 4.52 8.01
N GLN A 2 6.82 5.78 7.92
CA GLN A 2 5.42 6.17 7.83
C GLN A 2 4.92 6.02 6.39
N ASN A 3 3.72 5.45 6.23
CA ASN A 3 3.11 5.29 4.91
C ASN A 3 1.58 5.30 5.03
N ARG A 4 0.89 5.31 3.89
CA ARG A 4 -0.57 5.35 3.84
C ARG A 4 -1.22 4.00 3.53
N LEU A 5 -0.48 2.90 3.64
CA LEU A 5 -1.01 1.58 3.24
C LEU A 5 -2.23 1.17 4.05
N LYS A 6 -2.17 1.33 5.37
CA LYS A 6 -3.30 0.98 6.23
C LYS A 6 -4.51 1.87 5.96
N GLU A 7 -4.28 3.17 5.81
CA GLU A 7 -5.33 4.13 5.51
C GLU A 7 -6.01 3.81 4.18
N LEU A 8 -5.22 3.54 3.14
CA LEU A 8 -5.75 3.17 1.83
C LEU A 8 -6.57 1.88 1.90
N ARG A 9 -6.05 0.87 2.57
CA ARG A 9 -6.74 -0.40 2.71
C ARG A 9 -8.11 -0.20 3.36
N LYS A 10 -8.13 0.51 4.48
CA LYS A 10 -9.37 0.75 5.22
C LYS A 10 -10.35 1.60 4.43
N SER A 11 -9.87 2.61 3.73
CA SER A 11 -10.72 3.50 2.93
C SER A 11 -11.40 2.77 1.78
N ARG A 12 -10.80 1.69 1.30
CA ARG A 12 -11.35 0.87 0.21
C ARG A 12 -12.15 -0.32 0.73
N GLY A 13 -12.28 -0.46 2.06
CA GLY A 13 -13.09 -1.52 2.66
C GLY A 13 -12.45 -2.89 2.72
N TYR A 14 -11.13 -2.98 2.58
CA TYR A 14 -10.44 -4.26 2.62
C TYR A 14 -9.95 -4.59 4.02
N THR A 15 -10.04 -5.89 4.38
CA THR A 15 -9.26 -6.44 5.48
C THR A 15 -7.90 -6.85 4.94
N GLN A 16 -6.94 -7.13 5.84
CA GLN A 16 -5.64 -7.64 5.39
C GLN A 16 -5.78 -8.98 4.67
N VAL A 17 -6.67 -9.84 5.15
CA VAL A 17 -6.92 -11.14 4.51
C VAL A 17 -7.50 -10.96 3.11
N SER A 18 -8.50 -10.09 2.96
CA SER A 18 -9.09 -9.86 1.64
C SER A 18 -8.10 -9.21 0.68
N LEU A 19 -7.22 -8.34 1.20
CA LEU A 19 -6.18 -7.73 0.37
C LEU A 19 -5.16 -8.78 -0.08
N GLN A 20 -4.80 -9.72 0.78
CA GLN A 20 -3.96 -10.86 0.38
C GLN A 20 -4.59 -11.62 -0.78
N MET A 21 -5.88 -11.87 -0.72
CA MET A 21 -6.59 -12.58 -1.79
C MET A 21 -6.58 -11.82 -3.10
N GLN A 22 -6.63 -10.49 -3.04
CA GLN A 22 -6.65 -9.64 -4.24
C GLN A 22 -5.27 -9.43 -4.85
N THR A 23 -4.23 -9.34 -4.01
CA THR A 23 -2.90 -8.94 -4.47
C THR A 23 -1.88 -10.08 -4.47
N GLY A 24 -2.16 -11.17 -3.75
CA GLY A 24 -1.19 -12.25 -3.58
C GLY A 24 -0.08 -11.94 -2.59
N ILE A 25 -0.13 -10.78 -1.91
CA ILE A 25 0.86 -10.43 -0.89
C ILE A 25 0.41 -11.00 0.44
N GLU A 26 1.28 -11.77 1.11
CA GLU A 26 0.95 -12.41 2.37
C GLU A 26 0.50 -11.40 3.43
N GLN A 27 -0.53 -11.77 4.21
CA GLN A 27 -1.07 -10.94 5.28
C GLN A 27 0.01 -10.53 6.28
N ALA A 28 0.91 -11.44 6.63
CA ALA A 28 1.98 -11.15 7.59
C ALA A 28 2.89 -10.04 7.07
N LEU A 29 3.19 -10.04 5.76
CA LEU A 29 3.98 -8.98 5.14
C LEU A 29 3.21 -7.68 5.07
N LEU A 30 1.94 -7.73 4.70
CA LEU A 30 1.09 -6.53 4.67
C LEU A 30 1.08 -5.85 6.03
N SER A 31 0.94 -6.64 7.10
CA SER A 31 0.95 -6.12 8.47
C SER A 31 2.26 -5.40 8.78
N LYS A 32 3.39 -6.01 8.44
CA LYS A 32 4.71 -5.40 8.68
C LYS A 32 4.89 -4.11 7.90
N PHE A 33 4.44 -4.08 6.64
CA PHE A 33 4.50 -2.87 5.82
C PHE A 33 3.64 -1.76 6.42
N GLU A 34 2.41 -2.09 6.83
CA GLU A 34 1.48 -1.10 7.39
C GLU A 34 1.97 -0.53 8.72
N ASN A 35 2.63 -1.36 9.52
CA ASN A 35 3.15 -0.94 10.82
C ASN A 35 4.51 -0.23 10.74
N GLY A 36 5.10 -0.14 9.55
CA GLY A 36 6.40 0.48 9.37
C GLY A 36 7.57 -0.38 9.82
N GLU A 37 7.32 -1.65 10.14
CA GLU A 37 8.38 -2.57 10.55
C GLU A 37 9.27 -2.98 9.39
N ARG A 38 8.75 -2.90 8.17
CA ARG A 38 9.46 -3.31 6.97
C ARG A 38 9.07 -2.40 5.81
N VAL A 39 10.06 -2.00 5.01
CA VAL A 39 9.82 -1.20 3.80
C VAL A 39 9.45 -2.15 2.66
N PRO A 40 8.32 -1.93 1.97
CA PRO A 40 7.99 -2.76 0.83
C PRO A 40 9.04 -2.65 -0.27
N PRO A 41 9.42 -3.77 -0.90
CA PRO A 41 10.28 -3.70 -2.10
C PRO A 41 9.60 -2.90 -3.22
N THR A 42 10.42 -2.40 -4.15
CA THR A 42 9.92 -1.58 -5.26
C THR A 42 8.78 -2.28 -6.02
N GLU A 43 8.94 -3.56 -6.34
CA GLU A 43 7.90 -4.31 -7.06
C GLU A 43 6.58 -4.35 -6.28
N THR A 44 6.66 -4.52 -4.98
CA THR A 44 5.47 -4.53 -4.12
C THR A 44 4.82 -3.16 -4.09
N LEU A 45 5.62 -2.09 -3.98
CA LEU A 45 5.11 -0.72 -4.01
C LEU A 45 4.40 -0.42 -5.33
N VAL A 46 5.00 -0.83 -6.46
CA VAL A 46 4.38 -0.65 -7.78
C VAL A 46 3.04 -1.38 -7.83
N ARG A 47 3.00 -2.63 -7.38
CA ARG A 47 1.78 -3.43 -7.38
C ARG A 47 0.68 -2.79 -6.54
N LEU A 48 1.01 -2.33 -5.34
CA LEU A 48 0.04 -1.69 -4.46
C LEU A 48 -0.43 -0.35 -5.02
N ALA A 49 0.49 0.43 -5.59
CA ALA A 49 0.14 1.72 -6.21
C ALA A 49 -0.83 1.51 -7.38
N GLU A 50 -0.58 0.52 -8.21
CA GLU A 50 -1.48 0.19 -9.31
C GLU A 50 -2.82 -0.32 -8.81
N PHE A 51 -2.80 -1.18 -7.80
CA PHE A 51 -4.02 -1.74 -7.23
C PHE A 51 -4.93 -0.63 -6.68
N TYR A 52 -4.35 0.30 -5.92
CA TYR A 52 -5.11 1.41 -5.34
C TYR A 52 -5.30 2.58 -6.30
N ASN A 53 -4.64 2.55 -7.45
CA ASN A 53 -4.67 3.63 -8.45
C ASN A 53 -4.20 4.95 -7.85
N VAL A 54 -3.08 4.91 -7.16
CA VAL A 54 -2.44 6.09 -6.55
C VAL A 54 -0.95 6.07 -6.88
N SER A 55 -0.27 7.21 -6.67
CA SER A 55 1.17 7.27 -6.88
C SER A 55 1.93 6.60 -5.73
N ILE A 56 3.13 6.12 -6.01
CA ILE A 56 4.03 5.59 -4.97
C ILE A 56 4.37 6.70 -3.97
N ASP A 57 4.59 7.93 -4.47
CA ASP A 57 4.88 9.07 -3.60
C ASP A 57 3.76 9.31 -2.59
N TYR A 58 2.51 9.15 -3.00
CA TYR A 58 1.38 9.27 -2.09
C TYR A 58 1.42 8.19 -1.01
N ILE A 59 1.71 6.94 -1.39
CA ILE A 59 1.84 5.83 -0.43
C ILE A 59 2.92 6.15 0.60
N LEU A 60 4.05 6.71 0.16
CA LEU A 60 5.20 7.00 1.01
C LEU A 60 5.09 8.35 1.73
N CYS A 61 3.95 9.00 1.67
CA CYS A 61 3.69 10.30 2.31
C CYS A 61 4.60 11.44 1.81
N ARG A 62 5.10 11.32 0.58
CA ARG A 62 5.93 12.35 -0.04
C ARG A 62 5.10 13.43 -0.73
N THR A 63 3.82 13.16 -0.94
CA THR A 63 2.87 14.11 -1.52
C THR A 63 1.51 13.86 -0.89
N ASN A 64 0.66 14.88 -0.89
CA ASN A 64 -0.73 14.75 -0.46
C ASN A 64 -1.67 14.51 -1.65
N LYS A 65 -1.13 14.46 -2.86
CA LYS A 65 -1.91 14.24 -4.08
C LYS A 65 -1.83 12.76 -4.47
N PRO A 66 -2.94 12.04 -4.51
CA PRO A 66 -2.92 10.62 -4.86
C PRO A 66 -2.69 10.35 -6.35
N GLU A 67 -2.89 11.35 -7.20
CA GLU A 67 -2.83 11.17 -8.65
C GLU A 67 -1.48 10.65 -9.11
N ILE A 68 -1.52 9.69 -10.03
CA ILE A 68 -0.32 9.17 -10.66
C ILE A 68 0.21 10.25 -11.61
N ASN A 69 1.46 10.63 -11.41
CA ASN A 69 2.13 11.59 -12.28
C ASN A 69 2.70 10.85 -13.49
N ARG A 70 2.14 11.09 -14.63
CA ARG A 70 2.53 10.46 -15.89
C ARG A 70 3.21 11.43 -16.81
#